data_71e5f487618ebcfc743120fad8f4704f
#
_entry.id   71e5f487618ebcfc743120fad8f4704f
#
_cell.length_a   1.000
_cell.length_b   1.000
_cell.length_c   1.000
_cell.angle_alpha   90.00
_cell.angle_beta   90.00
_cell.angle_gamma   90.00
#
_symmetry.space_group_name_H-M   'P 1'
#
loop_
_entity.id
_entity.type
_entity.pdbx_description
1 polymer ?
#
loop_
_entity_poly.entity_id
_entity_poly.type
_entity_poly.pdbx_seq_one_letter_code
_entity_poly.pdbx_strand_id
1 'polypeptide(L)'
;VSDNNVRFFDEEILPFVAKQYQLNLSTSGNDRCIVGGSSGGITAFAAAWHKPEAFSRVYCVSGSFVAFRGGHEFPTMVRKFEARPIRAYLTTGTRDMENVAGDWFLVDQEMDKSLKFSGYDYQFRIIDGGHGAGYGDEWQEAMAFLWKNWPEKVKAGPSAPRAQEILIPGEDWQLAGEGFKSTRGASTAANGEIFFADTSADKIHRIGLDGQISIFAEKTGNAHCVTVAADGSLYTISEKSGQLLRYDTAGKSSVVLDGILGHSILAHPNGSLYVTDNDAKKANNGGSVWLIKDGQKQQVDAGIKFATGMAFRPDQWLLSVGEGHSKWAYSYQIADDGTLTNKERFFHLHVHDWDDEAGAECLCYSQEGRQFIATKSGIQISADDGPTQVILTVPDKGRVTAVAIGGKDKDTLYAFCGNKIWSRKIQQHAT
;
A
#
# COMPACT_ATOMS: atom_id res chain seq x y z
N VAL A 1 -13.91 -10.55 -3.96
CA VAL A 1 -13.13 -11.75 -3.65
C VAL A 1 -12.13 -11.46 -2.54
N SER A 2 -12.57 -11.59 -1.30
CA SER A 2 -11.79 -11.32 -0.09
C SER A 2 -10.99 -12.56 0.37
N ASP A 3 -10.17 -12.41 1.41
CA ASP A 3 -9.43 -13.50 2.07
C ASP A 3 -10.31 -14.41 2.95
N ASN A 4 -11.60 -14.11 3.12
CA ASN A 4 -12.50 -14.86 3.99
C ASN A 4 -12.54 -16.36 3.65
N ASN A 5 -12.56 -16.71 2.36
CA ASN A 5 -12.63 -18.11 1.94
C ASN A 5 -11.35 -18.88 2.30
N VAL A 6 -10.17 -18.29 2.08
CA VAL A 6 -8.92 -18.98 2.43
C VAL A 6 -8.76 -19.10 3.94
N ARG A 7 -9.21 -18.10 4.72
CA ARG A 7 -9.21 -18.19 6.17
C ARG A 7 -10.15 -19.30 6.66
N PHE A 8 -11.35 -19.40 6.08
CA PHE A 8 -12.27 -20.50 6.39
C PHE A 8 -11.65 -21.87 6.10
N PHE A 9 -10.98 -22.04 4.95
CA PHE A 9 -10.31 -23.31 4.65
C PHE A 9 -9.14 -23.60 5.60
N ASP A 10 -8.25 -22.62 5.81
CA ASP A 10 -7.01 -22.85 6.55
C ASP A 10 -7.19 -22.83 8.07
N GLU A 11 -8.09 -22.01 8.59
CA GLU A 11 -8.28 -21.80 10.03
C GLU A 11 -9.41 -22.67 10.62
N GLU A 12 -10.36 -23.15 9.80
CA GLU A 12 -11.52 -23.92 10.27
C GLU A 12 -11.60 -25.33 9.62
N ILE A 13 -11.71 -25.43 8.29
CA ILE A 13 -11.97 -26.70 7.61
C ILE A 13 -10.79 -27.66 7.73
N LEU A 14 -9.57 -27.26 7.39
CA LEU A 14 -8.41 -28.15 7.43
C LEU A 14 -8.10 -28.61 8.85
N PRO A 15 -8.12 -27.77 9.90
CA PRO A 15 -7.97 -28.23 11.29
C PRO A 15 -9.08 -29.18 11.73
N PHE A 16 -10.34 -28.89 11.35
CA PHE A 16 -11.47 -29.78 11.66
C PHE A 16 -11.28 -31.17 11.02
N VAL A 17 -10.97 -31.23 9.71
CA VAL A 17 -10.73 -32.47 8.97
C VAL A 17 -9.54 -33.24 9.56
N ALA A 18 -8.43 -32.56 9.82
CA ALA A 18 -7.24 -33.16 10.42
C ALA A 18 -7.58 -33.81 11.78
N LYS A 19 -8.32 -33.13 12.63
CA LYS A 19 -8.74 -33.63 13.93
C LYS A 19 -9.74 -34.81 13.81
N GLN A 20 -10.78 -34.59 12.95
CA GLN A 20 -11.86 -35.61 12.80
C GLN A 20 -11.36 -36.96 12.27
N TYR A 21 -10.41 -36.90 11.34
CA TYR A 21 -9.90 -38.12 10.67
C TYR A 21 -8.47 -38.49 11.11
N GLN A 22 -7.94 -37.84 12.15
CA GLN A 22 -6.59 -38.07 12.70
C GLN A 22 -5.49 -37.98 11.62
N LEU A 23 -5.60 -36.98 10.72
CA LEU A 23 -4.66 -36.79 9.64
C LEU A 23 -3.54 -35.82 10.07
N ASN A 24 -2.32 -36.11 9.64
CA ASN A 24 -1.19 -35.18 9.75
C ASN A 24 -1.05 -34.38 8.45
N LEU A 25 -1.81 -33.31 8.35
CA LEU A 25 -1.79 -32.42 7.17
C LEU A 25 -0.62 -31.43 7.28
N SER A 26 0.15 -31.29 6.21
CA SER A 26 1.15 -30.20 6.14
C SER A 26 0.47 -28.84 6.30
N THR A 27 1.11 -27.93 7.03
CA THR A 27 0.68 -26.54 7.16
C THR A 27 1.34 -25.61 6.14
N SER A 28 2.29 -26.14 5.36
CA SER A 28 3.01 -25.39 4.33
C SER A 28 2.18 -25.27 3.05
N GLY A 29 2.01 -24.04 2.54
CA GLY A 29 1.39 -23.82 1.23
C GLY A 29 2.15 -24.48 0.09
N ASN A 30 3.45 -24.72 0.26
CA ASN A 30 4.25 -25.44 -0.74
C ASN A 30 3.84 -26.92 -0.90
N ASP A 31 3.17 -27.49 0.10
CA ASP A 31 2.71 -28.88 0.10
C ASP A 31 1.21 -28.99 -0.19
N ARG A 32 0.59 -27.90 -0.58
CA ARG A 32 -0.85 -27.79 -0.81
C ARG A 32 -1.16 -27.20 -2.18
N CYS A 33 -2.16 -27.78 -2.83
CA CYS A 33 -2.75 -27.28 -4.05
C CYS A 33 -4.24 -27.06 -3.84
N ILE A 34 -4.76 -25.94 -4.31
CA ILE A 34 -6.20 -25.65 -4.32
C ILE A 34 -6.71 -25.68 -5.76
N VAL A 35 -7.86 -26.30 -5.96
CA VAL A 35 -8.45 -26.51 -7.30
C VAL A 35 -9.90 -26.05 -7.29
N GLY A 36 -10.31 -25.38 -8.35
CA GLY A 36 -11.70 -24.99 -8.52
C GLY A 36 -12.06 -24.63 -9.96
N GLY A 37 -13.34 -24.68 -10.27
CA GLY A 37 -13.88 -24.26 -11.56
C GLY A 37 -14.93 -23.16 -11.40
N SER A 38 -15.07 -22.30 -12.40
CA SER A 38 -16.02 -21.20 -12.41
C SER A 38 -15.84 -20.32 -11.15
N SER A 39 -16.88 -20.12 -10.36
CA SER A 39 -16.80 -19.44 -9.06
C SER A 39 -15.83 -20.11 -8.09
N GLY A 40 -15.68 -21.43 -8.14
CA GLY A 40 -14.65 -22.17 -7.41
C GLY A 40 -13.24 -21.89 -7.93
N GLY A 41 -13.08 -21.63 -9.24
CA GLY A 41 -11.82 -21.31 -9.89
C GLY A 41 -11.25 -19.98 -9.39
N ILE A 42 -12.07 -18.94 -9.43
CA ILE A 42 -11.65 -17.65 -8.85
C ILE A 42 -11.43 -17.73 -7.34
N THR A 43 -12.24 -18.52 -6.61
CA THR A 43 -12.05 -18.74 -5.18
C THR A 43 -10.71 -19.42 -4.90
N ALA A 44 -10.33 -20.42 -5.71
CA ALA A 44 -9.04 -21.10 -5.60
C ALA A 44 -7.87 -20.14 -5.89
N PHE A 45 -7.97 -19.35 -6.96
CA PHE A 45 -6.96 -18.33 -7.28
C PHE A 45 -6.84 -17.27 -6.16
N ALA A 46 -7.96 -16.77 -5.68
CA ALA A 46 -8.01 -15.80 -4.59
C ALA A 46 -7.41 -16.37 -3.29
N ALA A 47 -7.64 -17.65 -2.99
CA ALA A 47 -7.04 -18.30 -1.82
C ALA A 47 -5.51 -18.32 -1.90
N ALA A 48 -4.95 -18.73 -3.04
CA ALA A 48 -3.51 -18.70 -3.27
C ALA A 48 -2.98 -17.26 -3.29
N TRP A 49 -3.73 -16.31 -3.87
CA TRP A 49 -3.37 -14.91 -3.92
C TRP A 49 -3.28 -14.24 -2.55
N HIS A 50 -4.28 -14.42 -1.70
CA HIS A 50 -4.33 -13.77 -0.39
C HIS A 50 -3.46 -14.45 0.67
N LYS A 51 -3.24 -15.76 0.54
CA LYS A 51 -2.51 -16.55 1.54
C LYS A 51 -1.63 -17.63 0.88
N PRO A 52 -0.58 -17.20 0.13
CA PRO A 52 0.30 -18.17 -0.57
C PRO A 52 1.04 -19.09 0.39
N GLU A 53 1.21 -18.69 1.66
CA GLU A 53 1.74 -19.55 2.72
C GLU A 53 0.78 -20.70 3.11
N ALA A 54 -0.53 -20.59 2.79
CA ALA A 54 -1.50 -21.68 2.95
C ALA A 54 -1.64 -22.52 1.68
N PHE A 55 -1.58 -21.89 0.50
CA PHE A 55 -1.70 -22.55 -0.81
C PHE A 55 -0.83 -21.84 -1.84
N SER A 56 0.31 -22.42 -2.23
CA SER A 56 1.17 -21.83 -3.27
C SER A 56 0.98 -22.44 -4.65
N ARG A 57 0.05 -23.40 -4.81
CA ARG A 57 -0.30 -24.03 -6.09
C ARG A 57 -1.80 -23.91 -6.33
N VAL A 58 -2.19 -23.49 -7.52
CA VAL A 58 -3.59 -23.32 -7.87
C VAL A 58 -3.90 -23.87 -9.26
N TYR A 59 -4.98 -24.66 -9.36
CA TYR A 59 -5.58 -25.01 -10.63
C TYR A 59 -6.95 -24.35 -10.74
N CYS A 60 -7.08 -23.48 -11.73
CA CYS A 60 -8.27 -22.69 -11.99
C CYS A 60 -8.86 -23.07 -13.34
N VAL A 61 -10.08 -23.61 -13.35
CA VAL A 61 -10.79 -24.03 -14.56
C VAL A 61 -11.92 -23.06 -14.86
N SER A 62 -11.91 -22.42 -16.03
CA SER A 62 -12.92 -21.42 -16.43
C SER A 62 -13.20 -20.40 -15.32
N GLY A 63 -12.16 -19.74 -14.84
CA GLY A 63 -12.22 -18.87 -13.65
C GLY A 63 -13.17 -17.68 -13.83
N SER A 64 -14.01 -17.39 -12.83
CA SER A 64 -14.97 -16.27 -12.90
C SER A 64 -14.29 -14.93 -12.67
N PHE A 65 -13.27 -14.57 -13.48
CA PHE A 65 -12.59 -13.26 -13.45
C PHE A 65 -13.41 -12.13 -14.10
N VAL A 66 -14.71 -12.31 -14.18
CA VAL A 66 -15.71 -11.37 -14.72
C VAL A 66 -16.18 -10.37 -13.66
N ALA A 67 -17.01 -9.39 -14.05
CA ALA A 67 -17.59 -8.37 -13.17
C ALA A 67 -18.61 -8.99 -12.19
N PHE A 68 -18.08 -9.87 -11.32
CA PHE A 68 -18.84 -10.62 -10.35
C PHE A 68 -18.07 -10.68 -9.02
N ARG A 69 -18.57 -9.97 -8.01
CA ARG A 69 -17.99 -9.90 -6.67
C ARG A 69 -16.48 -9.54 -6.64
N GLY A 70 -16.06 -8.58 -7.47
CA GLY A 70 -14.66 -8.12 -7.54
C GLY A 70 -13.74 -9.04 -8.35
N GLY A 71 -14.27 -10.05 -9.05
CA GLY A 71 -13.46 -10.97 -9.85
C GLY A 71 -12.68 -10.28 -10.97
N HIS A 72 -13.26 -9.29 -11.58
CA HIS A 72 -12.68 -8.49 -12.67
C HIS A 72 -11.46 -7.63 -12.25
N GLU A 73 -11.19 -7.51 -10.95
CA GLU A 73 -10.01 -6.79 -10.47
C GLU A 73 -8.71 -7.60 -10.65
N PHE A 74 -8.78 -8.94 -10.60
CA PHE A 74 -7.58 -9.79 -10.56
C PHE A 74 -6.60 -9.55 -11.71
N PRO A 75 -7.01 -9.39 -12.98
CA PRO A 75 -6.07 -9.08 -14.04
C PRO A 75 -5.25 -7.80 -13.75
N THR A 76 -5.90 -6.76 -13.21
CA THR A 76 -5.25 -5.51 -12.81
C THR A 76 -4.42 -5.67 -11.55
N MET A 77 -4.91 -6.40 -10.55
CA MET A 77 -4.16 -6.67 -9.31
C MET A 77 -2.86 -7.43 -9.60
N VAL A 78 -2.91 -8.47 -10.44
CA VAL A 78 -1.72 -9.23 -10.86
C VAL A 78 -0.66 -8.33 -11.49
N ARG A 79 -1.04 -7.27 -12.20
CA ARG A 79 -0.13 -6.31 -12.84
C ARG A 79 0.43 -5.27 -11.88
N LYS A 80 -0.33 -4.87 -10.86
CA LYS A 80 0.04 -3.76 -9.95
C LYS A 80 0.72 -4.23 -8.68
N PHE A 81 0.31 -5.38 -8.14
CA PHE A 81 0.91 -5.89 -6.92
C PHE A 81 2.25 -6.56 -7.19
N GLU A 82 3.11 -6.57 -6.18
CA GLU A 82 4.30 -7.41 -6.16
C GLU A 82 3.91 -8.87 -6.39
N ALA A 83 4.68 -9.57 -7.25
CA ALA A 83 4.39 -10.96 -7.57
C ALA A 83 4.50 -11.84 -6.32
N ARG A 84 3.54 -12.74 -6.18
CA ARG A 84 3.44 -13.67 -5.03
C ARG A 84 4.01 -15.03 -5.38
N PRO A 85 4.48 -15.83 -4.41
CA PRO A 85 5.03 -17.17 -4.65
C PRO A 85 3.92 -18.17 -4.96
N ILE A 86 3.31 -18.01 -6.12
CA ILE A 86 2.20 -18.83 -6.63
C ILE A 86 2.61 -19.46 -7.93
N ARG A 87 2.33 -20.77 -8.07
CA ARG A 87 2.35 -21.50 -9.35
C ARG A 87 0.92 -21.78 -9.77
N ALA A 88 0.53 -21.34 -10.97
CA ALA A 88 -0.84 -21.40 -11.42
C ALA A 88 -0.98 -22.22 -12.73
N TYR A 89 -2.02 -23.02 -12.80
CA TYR A 89 -2.48 -23.65 -14.04
C TYR A 89 -3.91 -23.21 -14.30
N LEU A 90 -4.15 -22.60 -15.45
CA LEU A 90 -5.48 -22.07 -15.83
C LEU A 90 -5.95 -22.72 -17.11
N THR A 91 -7.24 -22.99 -17.20
CA THR A 91 -7.89 -23.46 -18.42
C THR A 91 -9.14 -22.65 -18.71
N THR A 92 -9.49 -22.49 -20.01
CA THR A 92 -10.76 -21.92 -20.48
C THR A 92 -11.24 -22.67 -21.71
N GLY A 93 -12.55 -22.69 -21.95
CA GLY A 93 -13.14 -23.30 -23.14
C GLY A 93 -13.22 -22.30 -24.29
N THR A 94 -13.03 -22.76 -25.57
CA THR A 94 -13.21 -21.93 -26.76
C THR A 94 -14.64 -21.39 -26.90
N ARG A 95 -15.62 -22.03 -26.28
CA ARG A 95 -17.04 -21.69 -26.21
C ARG A 95 -17.46 -21.58 -24.73
N ASP A 96 -16.65 -20.87 -23.95
CA ASP A 96 -16.94 -20.65 -22.53
C ASP A 96 -18.16 -19.74 -22.36
N MET A 97 -18.59 -19.51 -21.14
CA MET A 97 -19.79 -18.77 -20.80
C MET A 97 -19.63 -17.29 -21.13
N GLU A 98 -20.70 -16.70 -21.70
CA GLU A 98 -20.88 -15.25 -21.82
C GLU A 98 -22.25 -14.87 -21.23
N ASN A 99 -22.29 -13.83 -20.39
CA ASN A 99 -23.52 -13.29 -19.82
C ASN A 99 -23.34 -11.83 -19.39
N VAL A 100 -24.30 -11.28 -18.62
CA VAL A 100 -24.28 -9.88 -18.14
C VAL A 100 -23.06 -9.52 -17.26
N ALA A 101 -22.37 -10.51 -16.69
CA ALA A 101 -21.16 -10.29 -15.88
C ALA A 101 -19.89 -10.20 -16.74
N GLY A 102 -19.92 -10.68 -17.98
CA GLY A 102 -18.81 -10.67 -18.91
C GLY A 102 -18.68 -11.96 -19.71
N ASP A 103 -17.57 -12.07 -20.43
CA ASP A 103 -17.16 -13.21 -21.24
C ASP A 103 -15.98 -13.92 -20.56
N TRP A 104 -16.18 -15.17 -20.13
CA TRP A 104 -15.15 -15.96 -19.43
C TRP A 104 -13.94 -16.24 -20.31
N PHE A 105 -14.13 -16.50 -21.59
CA PHE A 105 -13.05 -16.78 -22.52
C PHE A 105 -12.10 -15.57 -22.65
N LEU A 106 -12.67 -14.36 -22.74
CA LEU A 106 -11.86 -13.13 -22.84
C LEU A 106 -11.16 -12.77 -21.55
N VAL A 107 -11.83 -12.86 -20.41
CA VAL A 107 -11.20 -12.48 -19.12
C VAL A 107 -10.15 -13.48 -18.66
N ASP A 108 -10.30 -14.77 -18.98
CA ASP A 108 -9.26 -15.77 -18.72
C ASP A 108 -8.00 -15.54 -19.57
N GLN A 109 -8.15 -15.06 -20.82
CA GLN A 109 -7.04 -14.60 -21.66
C GLN A 109 -6.40 -13.32 -21.10
N GLU A 110 -7.18 -12.42 -20.50
CA GLU A 110 -6.62 -11.25 -19.83
C GLU A 110 -5.82 -11.65 -18.61
N MET A 111 -6.26 -12.65 -17.85
CA MET A 111 -5.47 -13.25 -16.77
C MET A 111 -4.15 -13.87 -17.28
N ASP A 112 -4.18 -14.62 -18.40
CA ASP A 112 -2.97 -15.11 -19.07
C ASP A 112 -1.98 -13.99 -19.32
N LYS A 113 -2.44 -12.90 -19.98
CA LYS A 113 -1.60 -11.74 -20.28
C LYS A 113 -1.05 -11.06 -19.02
N SER A 114 -1.84 -11.03 -17.95
CA SER A 114 -1.46 -10.38 -16.71
C SER A 114 -0.43 -11.21 -15.93
N LEU A 115 -0.60 -12.51 -15.84
CA LEU A 115 0.37 -13.43 -15.24
C LEU A 115 1.70 -13.42 -15.99
N LYS A 116 1.65 -13.41 -17.34
CA LYS A 116 2.84 -13.29 -18.19
C LYS A 116 3.55 -11.97 -17.96
N PHE A 117 2.82 -10.84 -17.93
CA PHE A 117 3.37 -9.49 -17.74
C PHE A 117 4.11 -9.35 -16.42
N SER A 118 3.63 -10.01 -15.36
CA SER A 118 4.22 -9.98 -14.02
C SER A 118 5.19 -11.14 -13.76
N GLY A 119 5.46 -11.98 -14.76
CA GLY A 119 6.47 -13.02 -14.70
C GLY A 119 6.16 -14.17 -13.75
N TYR A 120 4.89 -14.53 -13.59
CA TYR A 120 4.49 -15.69 -12.79
C TYR A 120 4.94 -17.00 -13.41
N ASP A 121 5.17 -18.02 -12.59
CA ASP A 121 5.34 -19.42 -13.02
C ASP A 121 3.95 -20.04 -13.23
N TYR A 122 3.47 -20.04 -14.48
CA TYR A 122 2.12 -20.48 -14.79
C TYR A 122 2.03 -21.18 -16.15
N GLN A 123 0.94 -21.91 -16.35
CA GLN A 123 0.48 -22.38 -17.66
C GLN A 123 -0.97 -21.99 -17.90
N PHE A 124 -1.30 -21.69 -19.15
CA PHE A 124 -2.65 -21.40 -19.61
C PHE A 124 -2.98 -22.27 -20.81
N ARG A 125 -4.15 -22.93 -20.78
CA ARG A 125 -4.64 -23.78 -21.86
C ARG A 125 -6.01 -23.32 -22.34
N ILE A 126 -6.14 -23.19 -23.64
CA ILE A 126 -7.43 -23.02 -24.32
C ILE A 126 -7.83 -24.39 -24.84
N ILE A 127 -9.02 -24.85 -24.46
CA ILE A 127 -9.52 -26.19 -24.73
C ILE A 127 -10.75 -26.08 -25.62
N ASP A 128 -10.86 -26.93 -26.62
CA ASP A 128 -12.08 -26.98 -27.43
C ASP A 128 -13.24 -27.53 -26.60
N GLY A 129 -14.10 -26.64 -26.13
CA GLY A 129 -15.20 -26.99 -25.24
C GLY A 129 -15.94 -25.78 -24.70
N GLY A 130 -16.93 -26.05 -23.87
CA GLY A 130 -17.73 -25.06 -23.16
C GLY A 130 -17.18 -24.76 -21.75
N HIS A 131 -18.03 -24.15 -20.93
CA HIS A 131 -17.73 -23.82 -19.54
C HIS A 131 -17.31 -25.05 -18.72
N GLY A 132 -16.17 -24.94 -18.03
CA GLY A 132 -15.60 -26.04 -17.26
C GLY A 132 -14.69 -26.98 -18.06
N ALA A 133 -14.37 -26.66 -19.33
CA ALA A 133 -13.36 -27.41 -20.08
C ALA A 133 -12.02 -27.39 -19.34
N GLY A 134 -11.41 -28.57 -19.14
CA GLY A 134 -10.15 -28.72 -18.41
C GLY A 134 -10.17 -29.60 -17.17
N TYR A 135 -11.33 -30.15 -16.81
CA TYR A 135 -11.40 -31.16 -15.75
C TYR A 135 -11.09 -32.60 -16.25
N GLY A 136 -10.89 -32.77 -17.53
CA GLY A 136 -10.61 -34.07 -18.16
C GLY A 136 -9.13 -34.42 -18.24
N ASP A 137 -8.65 -34.56 -19.48
CA ASP A 137 -7.28 -35.02 -19.78
C ASP A 137 -6.19 -34.05 -19.26
N GLU A 138 -6.52 -32.75 -19.14
CA GLU A 138 -5.63 -31.72 -18.63
C GLU A 138 -5.25 -31.88 -17.16
N TRP A 139 -6.01 -32.67 -16.39
CA TRP A 139 -5.73 -32.89 -14.96
C TRP A 139 -4.32 -33.45 -14.72
N GLN A 140 -3.89 -34.43 -15.52
CA GLN A 140 -2.56 -35.01 -15.37
C GLN A 140 -1.46 -33.99 -15.71
N GLU A 141 -1.64 -33.23 -16.78
CA GLU A 141 -0.72 -32.18 -17.17
C GLU A 141 -0.64 -31.09 -16.11
N ALA A 142 -1.80 -30.65 -15.61
CA ALA A 142 -1.89 -29.63 -14.57
C ALA A 142 -1.16 -30.08 -13.29
N MET A 143 -1.41 -31.31 -12.83
CA MET A 143 -0.73 -31.84 -11.65
C MET A 143 0.77 -31.99 -11.86
N ALA A 144 1.21 -32.51 -13.02
CA ALA A 144 2.64 -32.60 -13.35
C ALA A 144 3.32 -31.22 -13.34
N PHE A 145 2.67 -30.20 -13.90
CA PHE A 145 3.19 -28.84 -13.88
C PHE A 145 3.20 -28.23 -12.48
N LEU A 146 2.09 -28.31 -11.76
CA LEU A 146 1.96 -27.69 -10.44
C LEU A 146 2.92 -28.29 -9.42
N TRP A 147 3.21 -29.59 -9.51
CA TRP A 147 4.11 -30.31 -8.61
C TRP A 147 5.53 -30.49 -9.16
N LYS A 148 5.86 -29.86 -10.31
CA LYS A 148 7.23 -29.92 -10.84
C LYS A 148 8.22 -29.41 -9.77
N ASN A 149 9.35 -30.09 -9.65
CA ASN A 149 10.44 -29.79 -8.72
C ASN A 149 10.05 -29.81 -7.21
N TRP A 150 8.86 -30.33 -6.84
CA TRP A 150 8.57 -30.53 -5.43
C TRP A 150 9.61 -31.49 -4.81
N PRO A 151 10.16 -31.21 -3.59
CA PRO A 151 9.69 -30.25 -2.58
C PRO A 151 10.29 -28.84 -2.63
N GLU A 152 10.97 -28.44 -3.71
CA GLU A 152 11.44 -27.07 -3.84
C GLU A 152 10.29 -26.07 -3.69
N LYS A 153 10.57 -24.98 -2.94
CA LYS A 153 9.56 -23.93 -2.74
C LYS A 153 9.22 -23.21 -4.03
N VAL A 154 7.93 -22.97 -4.25
CA VAL A 154 7.49 -22.05 -5.30
C VAL A 154 8.04 -20.66 -5.00
N LYS A 155 8.69 -20.05 -5.98
CA LYS A 155 9.25 -18.69 -5.88
C LYS A 155 8.31 -17.68 -6.51
N ALA A 156 8.29 -16.48 -5.98
CA ALA A 156 7.64 -15.36 -6.65
C ALA A 156 8.34 -15.05 -7.97
N GLY A 157 7.58 -14.61 -8.96
CA GLY A 157 8.12 -14.07 -10.20
C GLY A 157 8.79 -12.70 -9.99
N PRO A 158 9.40 -12.14 -11.03
CA PRO A 158 10.13 -10.85 -10.94
C PRO A 158 9.23 -9.64 -10.72
N SER A 159 7.90 -9.81 -10.73
CA SER A 159 6.91 -8.73 -10.75
C SER A 159 6.84 -7.97 -12.09
N ALA A 160 5.85 -7.10 -12.23
CA ALA A 160 5.69 -6.26 -13.41
C ALA A 160 6.88 -5.29 -13.59
N PRO A 161 7.20 -4.84 -14.81
CA PRO A 161 8.38 -4.00 -15.08
C PRO A 161 8.47 -2.75 -14.19
N ARG A 162 7.35 -2.07 -13.90
CA ARG A 162 7.34 -0.90 -13.01
C ARG A 162 7.70 -1.24 -11.56
N ALA A 163 7.31 -2.41 -11.09
CA ALA A 163 7.71 -2.87 -9.76
C ALA A 163 9.22 -3.21 -9.71
N GLN A 164 9.77 -3.76 -10.80
CA GLN A 164 11.20 -4.05 -10.91
C GLN A 164 12.08 -2.78 -10.88
N GLU A 165 11.55 -1.60 -11.25
CA GLU A 165 12.24 -0.31 -11.13
C GLU A 165 12.31 0.20 -9.68
N ILE A 166 11.57 -0.45 -8.77
CA ILE A 166 11.47 -0.07 -7.36
C ILE A 166 12.09 -1.13 -6.46
N LEU A 167 11.80 -2.39 -6.74
CA LEU A 167 12.18 -3.52 -5.90
C LEU A 167 13.58 -4.04 -6.23
N ILE A 168 14.34 -4.38 -5.21
CA ILE A 168 15.61 -5.08 -5.33
C ILE A 168 15.33 -6.57 -5.27
N PRO A 169 15.74 -7.37 -6.28
CA PRO A 169 15.54 -8.82 -6.26
C PRO A 169 16.15 -9.48 -5.02
N GLY A 170 15.33 -10.24 -4.30
CA GLY A 170 15.75 -10.96 -3.08
C GLY A 170 15.65 -10.14 -1.79
N GLU A 171 15.42 -8.85 -1.86
CA GLU A 171 15.08 -8.04 -0.69
C GLU A 171 13.60 -8.20 -0.32
N ASP A 172 13.32 -8.27 0.98
CA ASP A 172 11.97 -8.38 1.52
C ASP A 172 11.82 -7.50 2.76
N TRP A 173 10.60 -7.38 3.25
CA TRP A 173 10.30 -6.62 4.45
C TRP A 173 10.96 -7.21 5.69
N GLN A 174 11.58 -6.35 6.48
CA GLN A 174 12.17 -6.65 7.78
C GLN A 174 11.43 -5.88 8.87
N LEU A 175 11.18 -6.51 10.00
CA LEU A 175 10.64 -5.81 11.17
C LEU A 175 11.71 -4.87 11.72
N ALA A 176 11.51 -3.56 11.57
CA ALA A 176 12.43 -2.53 12.04
C ALA A 176 12.15 -2.14 13.50
N GLY A 177 10.91 -2.27 13.96
CA GLY A 177 10.55 -1.98 15.34
C GLY A 177 9.12 -2.36 15.68
N GLU A 178 8.87 -2.63 16.97
CA GLU A 178 7.54 -2.95 17.46
C GLU A 178 7.34 -2.44 18.90
N GLY A 179 6.09 -2.53 19.39
CA GLY A 179 5.73 -2.09 20.74
C GLY A 179 5.27 -0.63 20.82
N PHE A 180 5.08 0.03 19.70
CA PHE A 180 4.46 1.36 19.64
C PHE A 180 2.96 1.28 19.94
N LYS A 181 2.35 2.42 20.27
CA LYS A 181 0.91 2.47 20.52
C LYS A 181 0.12 2.92 19.29
N SER A 182 0.59 3.92 18.57
CA SER A 182 -0.08 4.47 17.38
C SER A 182 0.90 5.29 16.55
N THR A 183 1.70 4.62 15.72
CA THR A 183 2.64 5.29 14.82
C THR A 183 1.90 6.03 13.71
N ARG A 184 2.27 7.30 13.49
CA ARG A 184 1.68 8.16 12.46
C ARG A 184 2.70 9.18 11.96
N GLY A 185 2.38 9.83 10.85
CA GLY A 185 3.05 10.99 10.30
C GLY A 185 4.59 10.87 10.38
N ALA A 186 5.22 10.47 9.30
CA ALA A 186 6.67 10.31 9.24
C ALA A 186 7.28 11.36 8.33
N SER A 187 8.50 11.80 8.64
CA SER A 187 9.28 12.75 7.83
C SER A 187 10.75 12.38 7.85
N THR A 188 11.38 12.49 6.70
CA THR A 188 12.81 12.20 6.52
C THR A 188 13.60 13.51 6.59
N ALA A 189 14.65 13.52 7.39
CA ALA A 189 15.61 14.62 7.46
C ALA A 189 16.61 14.55 6.29
N ALA A 190 17.24 15.66 5.99
CA ALA A 190 18.21 15.78 4.89
C ALA A 190 19.38 14.78 4.98
N ASN A 191 19.74 14.33 6.18
CA ASN A 191 20.77 13.31 6.39
C ASN A 191 20.27 11.87 6.22
N GLY A 192 18.96 11.63 6.08
CA GLY A 192 18.34 10.31 5.96
C GLY A 192 17.75 9.74 7.25
N GLU A 193 17.89 10.42 8.41
CA GLU A 193 17.17 10.04 9.63
C GLU A 193 15.66 10.25 9.45
N ILE A 194 14.86 9.42 10.11
CA ILE A 194 13.40 9.52 10.03
C ILE A 194 12.83 9.86 11.40
N PHE A 195 11.91 10.80 11.44
CA PHE A 195 11.14 11.15 12.63
C PHE A 195 9.69 10.74 12.43
N PHE A 196 9.05 10.23 13.48
CA PHE A 196 7.64 9.83 13.45
C PHE A 196 6.97 10.04 14.80
N ALA A 197 5.66 10.25 14.79
CA ALA A 197 4.85 10.37 15.98
C ALA A 197 4.35 8.99 16.46
N ASP A 198 4.43 8.73 17.76
CA ASP A 198 3.64 7.71 18.47
C ASP A 198 2.58 8.43 19.29
N THR A 199 1.48 8.75 18.65
CA THR A 199 0.44 9.67 19.15
C THR A 199 -0.12 9.24 20.50
N SER A 200 -0.50 7.97 20.64
CA SER A 200 -1.08 7.45 21.88
C SER A 200 -0.04 7.24 23.00
N ALA A 201 1.23 7.23 22.69
CA ALA A 201 2.32 7.24 23.67
C ALA A 201 2.77 8.65 24.04
N ASP A 202 2.27 9.69 23.36
CA ASP A 202 2.62 11.10 23.55
C ASP A 202 4.13 11.36 23.32
N LYS A 203 4.68 10.74 22.24
CA LYS A 203 6.12 10.77 21.90
C LYS A 203 6.37 11.03 20.42
N ILE A 204 7.52 11.61 20.15
CA ILE A 204 8.13 11.61 18.82
C ILE A 204 9.40 10.75 18.92
N HIS A 205 9.56 9.85 17.97
CA HIS A 205 10.71 8.97 17.84
C HIS A 205 11.59 9.37 16.65
N ARG A 206 12.84 8.91 16.69
CA ARG A 206 13.81 9.02 15.60
C ARG A 206 14.35 7.64 15.25
N ILE A 207 14.41 7.34 13.97
CA ILE A 207 15.17 6.22 13.40
C ILE A 207 16.50 6.79 12.94
N GLY A 208 17.58 6.38 13.57
CA GLY A 208 18.95 6.80 13.25
C GLY A 208 19.46 6.15 11.96
N LEU A 209 20.59 6.61 11.44
CA LEU A 209 21.24 6.05 10.25
C LEU A 209 21.71 4.61 10.43
N ASP A 210 21.84 4.16 11.66
CA ASP A 210 22.14 2.77 12.06
C ASP A 210 20.87 1.90 12.17
N GLY A 211 19.69 2.48 11.90
CA GLY A 211 18.38 1.82 12.01
C GLY A 211 17.85 1.73 13.45
N GLN A 212 18.60 2.24 14.46
CA GLN A 212 18.13 2.21 15.85
C GLN A 212 17.03 3.24 16.08
N ILE A 213 16.00 2.83 16.83
CA ILE A 213 14.88 3.70 17.17
C ILE A 213 15.08 4.26 18.60
N SER A 214 15.04 5.57 18.72
CA SER A 214 15.17 6.30 19.98
C SER A 214 14.05 7.32 20.16
N ILE A 215 13.79 7.71 21.40
CA ILE A 215 12.85 8.80 21.69
C ILE A 215 13.55 10.12 21.40
N PHE A 216 12.93 10.95 20.57
CA PHE A 216 13.39 12.32 20.30
C PHE A 216 12.75 13.33 21.24
N ALA A 217 11.44 13.22 21.49
CA ALA A 217 10.70 14.09 22.38
C ALA A 217 9.56 13.34 23.09
N GLU A 218 9.26 13.77 24.31
CA GLU A 218 8.15 13.29 25.13
C GLU A 218 7.22 14.45 25.48
N LYS A 219 5.97 14.11 25.88
CA LYS A 219 4.94 15.09 26.26
C LYS A 219 4.66 16.08 25.11
N THR A 220 4.51 15.52 23.92
CA THR A 220 4.32 16.27 22.68
C THR A 220 2.92 16.84 22.50
N GLY A 221 2.02 16.53 23.45
CA GLY A 221 0.60 16.90 23.38
C GLY A 221 -0.19 16.08 22.38
N ASN A 222 0.11 14.76 22.27
CA ASN A 222 -0.46 13.85 21.30
C ASN A 222 -0.18 14.30 19.84
N ALA A 223 1.06 14.65 19.56
CA ALA A 223 1.48 14.90 18.19
C ALA A 223 1.12 13.69 17.29
N HIS A 224 0.54 13.94 16.12
CA HIS A 224 0.17 12.89 15.17
C HIS A 224 0.74 13.11 13.77
N CYS A 225 1.48 14.17 13.57
CA CYS A 225 2.21 14.49 12.34
C CYS A 225 3.54 15.14 12.72
N VAL A 226 4.53 14.96 11.88
CA VAL A 226 5.84 15.60 12.01
C VAL A 226 6.35 16.02 10.63
N THR A 227 7.13 17.09 10.59
CA THR A 227 7.92 17.48 9.41
C THR A 227 9.26 18.04 9.86
N VAL A 228 10.32 17.67 9.14
CA VAL A 228 11.67 18.20 9.36
C VAL A 228 11.91 19.32 8.34
N ALA A 229 12.29 20.49 8.83
CA ALA A 229 12.63 21.63 7.99
C ALA A 229 14.10 21.56 7.53
N ALA A 230 14.45 22.40 6.56
CA ALA A 230 15.79 22.46 5.97
C ALA A 230 16.91 22.81 6.99
N ASP A 231 16.57 23.54 8.07
CA ASP A 231 17.47 23.87 9.16
C ASP A 231 17.64 22.74 10.20
N GLY A 232 16.99 21.59 9.99
CA GLY A 232 16.98 20.44 10.88
C GLY A 232 16.00 20.54 12.06
N SER A 233 15.24 21.65 12.17
CA SER A 233 14.17 21.75 13.16
C SER A 233 13.01 20.84 12.78
N LEU A 234 12.31 20.33 13.79
CA LEU A 234 11.12 19.52 13.61
C LEU A 234 9.88 20.34 13.99
N TYR A 235 8.86 20.27 13.16
CA TYR A 235 7.55 20.87 13.47
C TYR A 235 6.49 19.79 13.64
N THR A 236 5.55 20.06 14.55
CA THR A 236 4.39 19.20 14.80
C THR A 236 3.22 20.02 15.31
N ILE A 237 2.05 19.40 15.32
CA ILE A 237 0.83 19.98 15.90
C ILE A 237 0.47 19.18 17.15
N SER A 238 0.35 19.88 18.27
CA SER A 238 -0.15 19.31 19.52
C SER A 238 -1.68 19.26 19.47
N GLU A 239 -2.25 18.06 19.42
CA GLU A 239 -3.71 17.86 19.41
C GLU A 239 -4.34 18.38 20.71
N LYS A 240 -3.68 18.14 21.87
CA LYS A 240 -4.20 18.53 23.19
C LYS A 240 -4.29 20.04 23.39
N SER A 241 -3.31 20.80 22.89
CA SER A 241 -3.27 22.26 23.11
C SER A 241 -3.69 23.07 21.90
N GLY A 242 -3.84 22.45 20.71
CA GLY A 242 -4.10 23.19 19.48
C GLY A 242 -2.96 24.13 19.10
N GLN A 243 -1.72 23.70 19.31
CA GLN A 243 -0.53 24.51 19.08
C GLN A 243 0.36 23.91 18.01
N LEU A 244 0.90 24.77 17.16
CA LEU A 244 2.03 24.45 16.31
C LEU A 244 3.32 24.59 17.13
N LEU A 245 4.03 23.49 17.28
CA LEU A 245 5.28 23.41 18.02
C LEU A 245 6.47 23.26 17.07
N ARG A 246 7.57 23.92 17.41
CA ARG A 246 8.89 23.73 16.80
C ARG A 246 9.83 23.12 17.85
N TYR A 247 10.54 22.09 17.46
CA TYR A 247 11.63 21.48 18.22
C TYR A 247 12.95 21.82 17.54
N ASP A 248 13.93 22.21 18.34
CA ASP A 248 15.30 22.31 17.85
C ASP A 248 15.94 20.92 17.71
N THR A 249 17.15 20.84 17.21
CA THR A 249 17.87 19.58 16.99
C THR A 249 18.19 18.83 18.30
N ALA A 250 18.10 19.50 19.45
CA ALA A 250 18.26 18.91 20.78
C ALA A 250 16.93 18.43 21.41
N GLY A 251 15.80 18.62 20.70
CA GLY A 251 14.47 18.20 21.16
C GLY A 251 13.80 19.21 22.11
N LYS A 252 14.28 20.45 22.21
CA LYS A 252 13.63 21.50 23.00
C LYS A 252 12.53 22.16 22.18
N SER A 253 11.31 22.16 22.73
CA SER A 253 10.14 22.73 22.07
C SER A 253 9.94 24.22 22.33
N SER A 254 9.33 24.91 21.38
CA SER A 254 8.78 26.26 21.48
C SER A 254 7.47 26.35 20.71
N VAL A 255 6.55 27.21 21.16
CA VAL A 255 5.29 27.46 20.49
C VAL A 255 5.54 28.42 19.33
N VAL A 256 5.08 28.08 18.14
CA VAL A 256 5.15 28.91 16.93
C VAL A 256 3.84 29.65 16.72
N LEU A 257 2.70 28.97 16.89
CA LEU A 257 1.38 29.52 16.68
C LEU A 257 0.33 28.78 17.51
N ASP A 258 -0.63 29.53 18.06
CA ASP A 258 -1.79 28.98 18.77
C ASP A 258 -3.02 28.84 17.84
N GLY A 259 -3.97 28.03 18.24
CA GLY A 259 -5.23 27.86 17.52
C GLY A 259 -5.08 27.11 16.19
N ILE A 260 -4.11 26.19 16.13
CA ILE A 260 -3.90 25.32 14.98
C ILE A 260 -4.43 23.93 15.30
N LEU A 261 -5.43 23.52 14.54
CA LEU A 261 -5.85 22.13 14.41
C LEU A 261 -5.35 21.66 13.05
N GLY A 262 -4.84 20.44 12.95
CA GLY A 262 -4.33 19.96 11.69
C GLY A 262 -4.13 18.44 11.70
N HIS A 263 -4.31 17.82 10.54
CA HIS A 263 -4.09 16.40 10.35
C HIS A 263 -2.66 16.07 9.91
N SER A 264 -2.08 16.92 9.08
CA SER A 264 -0.69 16.80 8.62
C SER A 264 -0.02 18.17 8.53
N ILE A 265 1.31 18.16 8.55
CA ILE A 265 2.15 19.36 8.42
C ILE A 265 3.31 19.05 7.47
N LEU A 266 3.69 20.02 6.66
CA LEU A 266 4.80 19.94 5.72
C LEU A 266 5.58 21.25 5.67
N ALA A 267 6.89 21.18 5.91
CA ALA A 267 7.79 22.34 5.86
C ALA A 267 8.33 22.56 4.44
N HIS A 268 8.15 23.75 3.90
CA HIS A 268 8.78 24.16 2.64
C HIS A 268 10.18 24.74 2.91
N PRO A 269 11.17 24.55 2.01
CA PRO A 269 12.54 25.06 2.21
C PRO A 269 12.65 26.57 2.38
N ASN A 270 11.67 27.35 1.92
CA ASN A 270 11.63 28.80 2.14
C ASN A 270 11.17 29.22 3.56
N GLY A 271 10.93 28.24 4.46
CA GLY A 271 10.48 28.47 5.83
C GLY A 271 8.97 28.51 6.04
N SER A 272 8.18 28.46 4.98
CA SER A 272 6.72 28.33 5.09
C SER A 272 6.32 26.93 5.53
N LEU A 273 5.13 26.81 6.15
CA LEU A 273 4.55 25.52 6.52
C LEU A 273 3.18 25.37 5.87
N TYR A 274 2.88 24.20 5.37
CA TYR A 274 1.53 23.82 4.94
C TYR A 274 0.92 22.89 5.99
N VAL A 275 -0.36 23.07 6.27
CA VAL A 275 -1.12 22.27 7.23
C VAL A 275 -2.43 21.84 6.59
N THR A 276 -2.73 20.56 6.62
CA THR A 276 -4.09 20.06 6.31
C THR A 276 -4.92 20.06 7.58
N ASP A 277 -6.19 20.43 7.46
CA ASP A 277 -7.15 20.46 8.56
C ASP A 277 -8.50 19.93 8.08
N ASN A 278 -9.28 19.35 8.98
CA ASN A 278 -10.59 18.76 8.68
C ASN A 278 -11.65 19.29 9.66
N ASP A 279 -12.52 20.16 9.19
CA ASP A 279 -13.66 20.65 9.96
C ASP A 279 -14.70 19.53 10.14
N ALA A 280 -14.73 18.93 11.32
CA ALA A 280 -15.66 17.85 11.68
C ALA A 280 -17.15 18.25 11.54
N LYS A 281 -17.48 19.54 11.47
CA LYS A 281 -18.85 20.03 11.28
C LYS A 281 -19.29 19.98 9.81
N LYS A 282 -18.34 19.88 8.88
CA LYS A 282 -18.57 19.81 7.44
C LYS A 282 -18.35 18.39 6.95
N ALA A 283 -19.26 17.48 7.31
CA ALA A 283 -19.20 16.08 6.85
C ALA A 283 -18.86 16.01 5.34
N ASN A 284 -17.83 15.22 4.99
CA ASN A 284 -17.39 14.91 3.63
C ASN A 284 -16.73 16.02 2.77
N ASN A 285 -16.67 17.28 3.18
CA ASN A 285 -16.00 18.36 2.43
C ASN A 285 -15.32 19.37 3.36
N GLY A 286 -14.98 18.96 4.57
CA GLY A 286 -14.38 19.84 5.58
C GLY A 286 -12.87 19.99 5.47
N GLY A 287 -12.23 19.23 4.58
CA GLY A 287 -10.79 19.30 4.40
C GLY A 287 -10.33 20.61 3.75
N SER A 288 -9.27 21.16 4.27
CA SER A 288 -8.65 22.39 3.82
C SER A 288 -7.12 22.32 3.91
N VAL A 289 -6.45 23.21 3.16
CA VAL A 289 -5.00 23.41 3.24
C VAL A 289 -4.75 24.84 3.70
N TRP A 290 -3.89 24.98 4.69
CA TRP A 290 -3.47 26.27 5.25
C TRP A 290 -1.99 26.50 5.00
N LEU A 291 -1.63 27.70 4.60
CA LEU A 291 -0.27 28.20 4.55
C LEU A 291 0.00 28.98 5.84
N ILE A 292 1.11 28.69 6.49
CA ILE A 292 1.63 29.43 7.65
C ILE A 292 2.95 30.04 7.23
N LYS A 293 2.99 31.38 7.22
CA LYS A 293 4.15 32.18 6.82
C LYS A 293 4.22 33.40 7.68
N ASP A 294 5.40 33.78 8.19
CA ASP A 294 5.63 34.98 9.02
C ASP A 294 4.66 35.09 10.21
N GLY A 295 4.32 33.95 10.84
CA GLY A 295 3.39 33.89 11.96
C GLY A 295 1.90 34.11 11.58
N GLN A 296 1.58 34.19 10.30
CA GLN A 296 0.21 34.35 9.79
C GLN A 296 -0.32 33.02 9.22
N LYS A 297 -1.61 32.76 9.40
CA LYS A 297 -2.33 31.61 8.87
C LYS A 297 -3.27 32.06 7.75
N GLN A 298 -3.10 31.48 6.56
CA GLN A 298 -3.94 31.75 5.38
C GLN A 298 -4.51 30.45 4.84
N GLN A 299 -5.81 30.38 4.60
CA GLN A 299 -6.41 29.24 3.89
C GLN A 299 -6.11 29.36 2.39
N VAL A 300 -5.44 28.33 1.83
CA VAL A 300 -5.03 28.32 0.43
C VAL A 300 -5.81 27.32 -0.42
N ASP A 301 -6.51 26.37 0.22
CA ASP A 301 -7.52 25.51 -0.42
C ASP A 301 -8.55 24.98 0.56
N ALA A 302 -9.70 24.53 0.04
CA ALA A 302 -10.79 23.93 0.79
C ALA A 302 -11.61 22.95 -0.07
N GLY A 303 -12.54 22.22 0.58
CA GLY A 303 -13.46 21.34 -0.11
C GLY A 303 -12.88 19.97 -0.47
N ILE A 304 -11.86 19.52 0.25
CA ILE A 304 -11.28 18.18 0.15
C ILE A 304 -12.09 17.23 1.04
N LYS A 305 -12.37 16.01 0.57
CA LYS A 305 -13.01 14.96 1.36
C LYS A 305 -11.99 14.35 2.32
N PHE A 306 -11.80 14.92 3.47
CA PHE A 306 -10.83 14.54 4.48
C PHE A 306 -9.38 14.69 3.97
N ALA A 307 -8.83 15.90 4.07
CA ALA A 307 -7.45 16.20 3.70
C ALA A 307 -6.47 15.50 4.66
N THR A 308 -5.51 14.78 4.11
CA THR A 308 -4.57 13.96 4.88
C THR A 308 -3.12 14.39 4.68
N GLY A 309 -2.20 13.47 4.45
CA GLY A 309 -0.80 13.75 4.24
C GLY A 309 -0.51 14.64 3.05
N MET A 310 0.66 15.26 3.07
CA MET A 310 1.16 16.13 2.00
C MET A 310 2.60 15.75 1.68
N ALA A 311 3.00 15.98 0.41
CA ALA A 311 4.39 15.86 -0.01
C ALA A 311 4.69 16.79 -1.18
N PHE A 312 5.88 17.38 -1.18
CA PHE A 312 6.40 18.09 -2.36
C PHE A 312 7.01 17.14 -3.35
N ARG A 313 6.76 17.37 -4.65
CA ARG A 313 7.58 16.77 -5.70
C ARG A 313 9.04 17.27 -5.54
N PRO A 314 10.06 16.48 -5.93
CA PRO A 314 11.47 16.85 -5.68
C PRO A 314 11.88 18.22 -6.20
N ASP A 315 11.28 18.72 -7.29
CA ASP A 315 11.50 20.05 -7.83
C ASP A 315 10.77 21.18 -7.06
N GLN A 316 9.95 20.81 -6.05
CA GLN A 316 9.19 21.71 -5.18
C GLN A 316 8.18 22.62 -5.91
N TRP A 317 7.92 22.36 -7.17
CA TRP A 317 6.91 23.07 -7.95
C TRP A 317 5.49 22.58 -7.71
N LEU A 318 5.35 21.28 -7.35
CA LEU A 318 4.07 20.67 -7.05
C LEU A 318 3.97 20.25 -5.59
N LEU A 319 2.79 20.48 -5.02
CA LEU A 319 2.34 19.92 -3.76
C LEU A 319 1.28 18.84 -4.03
N SER A 320 1.46 17.66 -3.49
CA SER A 320 0.41 16.63 -3.44
C SER A 320 -0.27 16.63 -2.09
N VAL A 321 -1.61 16.43 -2.11
CA VAL A 321 -2.46 16.34 -0.90
C VAL A 321 -3.34 15.12 -1.01
N GLY A 322 -3.28 14.23 -0.02
CA GLY A 322 -4.13 13.04 0.05
C GLY A 322 -5.58 13.38 0.38
N GLU A 323 -6.50 12.66 -0.22
CA GLU A 323 -7.93 12.69 0.11
C GLU A 323 -8.33 11.35 0.74
N GLY A 324 -8.49 11.32 2.07
CA GLY A 324 -8.68 10.09 2.83
C GLY A 324 -9.99 9.35 2.51
N HIS A 325 -11.06 10.09 2.20
CA HIS A 325 -12.39 9.55 1.92
C HIS A 325 -12.71 9.51 0.43
N SER A 326 -11.74 9.13 -0.40
CA SER A 326 -11.92 8.91 -1.82
C SER A 326 -10.84 7.99 -2.41
N LYS A 327 -10.82 7.89 -3.73
CA LYS A 327 -9.78 7.22 -4.51
C LYS A 327 -8.81 8.18 -5.21
N TRP A 328 -8.63 9.39 -4.66
CA TRP A 328 -7.81 10.42 -5.27
C TRP A 328 -6.79 11.00 -4.30
N ALA A 329 -5.70 11.51 -4.85
CA ALA A 329 -4.90 12.55 -4.24
C ALA A 329 -4.81 13.72 -5.22
N TYR A 330 -4.80 14.93 -4.66
CA TYR A 330 -4.73 16.17 -5.43
C TYR A 330 -3.30 16.54 -5.74
N SER A 331 -3.12 17.26 -6.85
CA SER A 331 -1.93 17.98 -7.22
C SER A 331 -2.24 19.47 -7.30
N TYR A 332 -1.30 20.30 -6.84
CA TYR A 332 -1.35 21.76 -6.87
C TYR A 332 -0.04 22.31 -7.37
N GLN A 333 -0.08 23.41 -8.13
CA GLN A 333 1.09 24.24 -8.37
C GLN A 333 1.26 25.21 -7.21
N ILE A 334 2.51 25.46 -6.83
CA ILE A 334 2.86 26.42 -5.77
C ILE A 334 3.28 27.72 -6.44
N ALA A 335 2.57 28.82 -6.15
CA ALA A 335 2.93 30.15 -6.61
C ALA A 335 4.08 30.75 -5.77
N ASP A 336 4.73 31.79 -6.25
CA ASP A 336 5.88 32.46 -5.59
C ASP A 336 5.56 32.96 -4.17
N ASP A 337 4.33 33.37 -3.92
CA ASP A 337 3.85 33.78 -2.60
C ASP A 337 3.51 32.63 -1.65
N GLY A 338 3.53 31.38 -2.16
CA GLY A 338 3.19 30.15 -1.46
C GLY A 338 1.71 29.75 -1.55
N THR A 339 0.88 30.52 -2.27
CA THR A 339 -0.51 30.12 -2.50
C THR A 339 -0.60 28.93 -3.48
N LEU A 340 -1.69 28.18 -3.40
CA LEU A 340 -1.91 26.99 -4.24
C LEU A 340 -2.81 27.34 -5.42
N THR A 341 -2.41 26.89 -6.61
CA THR A 341 -3.14 27.08 -7.86
C THR A 341 -3.28 25.77 -8.61
N ASN A 342 -4.08 25.73 -9.66
CA ASN A 342 -4.23 24.58 -10.56
C ASN A 342 -4.51 23.24 -9.81
N LYS A 343 -5.52 23.29 -8.92
CA LYS A 343 -6.00 22.10 -8.20
C LYS A 343 -6.53 21.06 -9.16
N GLU A 344 -5.95 19.86 -9.12
CA GLU A 344 -6.38 18.72 -9.94
C GLU A 344 -6.48 17.45 -9.11
N ARG A 345 -7.48 16.60 -9.39
CA ARG A 345 -7.51 15.19 -8.99
C ARG A 345 -6.58 14.43 -9.91
N PHE A 346 -5.33 14.32 -9.51
CA PHE A 346 -4.28 13.81 -10.39
C PHE A 346 -3.95 12.35 -10.12
N PHE A 347 -3.74 11.97 -8.87
CA PHE A 347 -3.37 10.60 -8.52
C PHE A 347 -4.61 9.77 -8.29
N HIS A 348 -4.85 8.79 -9.20
CA HIS A 348 -5.94 7.83 -9.09
C HIS A 348 -5.46 6.57 -8.37
N LEU A 349 -5.96 6.37 -7.15
CA LEU A 349 -5.59 5.26 -6.29
C LEU A 349 -6.46 4.02 -6.59
N HIS A 350 -5.86 2.85 -6.48
CA HIS A 350 -6.58 1.58 -6.56
C HIS A 350 -7.47 1.42 -5.32
N VAL A 351 -8.71 1.05 -5.55
CA VAL A 351 -9.71 0.74 -4.51
C VAL A 351 -10.34 -0.58 -4.87
N HIS A 352 -10.45 -1.49 -3.92
CA HIS A 352 -11.11 -2.76 -4.13
C HIS A 352 -12.63 -2.59 -4.31
N ASP A 353 -13.25 -3.50 -5.06
CA ASP A 353 -14.70 -3.49 -5.38
C ASP A 353 -15.63 -3.44 -4.14
N TRP A 354 -15.13 -3.86 -2.99
CA TRP A 354 -15.87 -3.81 -1.71
C TRP A 354 -15.59 -2.54 -0.88
N ASP A 355 -14.84 -1.59 -1.41
CA ASP A 355 -14.43 -0.36 -0.71
C ASP A 355 -14.72 0.87 -1.58
N ASP A 356 -15.10 1.98 -0.97
CA ASP A 356 -15.40 3.23 -1.68
C ASP A 356 -14.22 4.22 -1.66
N GLU A 357 -13.19 3.92 -0.85
CA GLU A 357 -12.09 4.84 -0.60
C GLU A 357 -10.75 4.11 -0.42
N ALA A 358 -9.68 4.66 -0.97
CA ALA A 358 -8.33 4.15 -0.81
C ALA A 358 -7.77 4.38 0.60
N GLY A 359 -8.31 5.36 1.30
CA GLY A 359 -7.85 5.75 2.64
C GLY A 359 -6.42 6.27 2.62
N ALA A 360 -6.09 7.19 1.72
CA ALA A 360 -4.81 7.85 1.70
C ALA A 360 -4.51 8.54 3.05
N GLU A 361 -3.32 8.32 3.61
CA GLU A 361 -2.93 8.90 4.91
C GLU A 361 -1.68 9.76 4.80
N CYS A 362 -0.53 9.16 4.59
CA CYS A 362 0.77 9.81 4.53
C CYS A 362 1.35 9.64 3.13
N LEU A 363 2.05 10.64 2.65
CA LEU A 363 2.68 10.66 1.34
C LEU A 363 4.16 11.02 1.47
N CYS A 364 4.98 10.45 0.60
CA CYS A 364 6.33 10.95 0.33
C CYS A 364 6.67 10.78 -1.15
N TYR A 365 7.67 11.51 -1.61
CA TYR A 365 8.27 11.31 -2.92
C TYR A 365 9.66 10.67 -2.81
N SER A 366 10.03 9.90 -3.81
CA SER A 366 11.42 9.59 -4.06
C SER A 366 12.09 10.70 -4.88
N GLN A 367 13.41 10.75 -4.86
CA GLN A 367 14.21 11.69 -5.67
C GLN A 367 13.97 11.49 -7.16
N GLU A 368 13.61 10.26 -7.58
CA GLU A 368 13.27 9.89 -8.95
C GLU A 368 11.86 10.35 -9.37
N GLY A 369 11.12 11.04 -8.49
CA GLY A 369 9.81 11.61 -8.76
C GLY A 369 8.63 10.66 -8.56
N ARG A 370 8.83 9.47 -8.00
CA ARG A 370 7.73 8.55 -7.69
C ARG A 370 7.07 8.93 -6.37
N GLN A 371 5.75 8.97 -6.38
CA GLN A 371 4.96 9.22 -5.17
C GLN A 371 4.59 7.90 -4.48
N PHE A 372 4.84 7.82 -3.19
CA PHE A 372 4.47 6.73 -2.31
C PHE A 372 3.36 7.19 -1.38
N ILE A 373 2.25 6.48 -1.36
CA ILE A 373 1.06 6.81 -0.59
C ILE A 373 0.67 5.64 0.29
N ALA A 374 0.62 5.86 1.61
CA ALA A 374 0.08 4.92 2.58
C ALA A 374 -1.45 4.81 2.40
N THR A 375 -1.96 3.60 2.16
CA THR A 375 -3.37 3.33 1.89
C THR A 375 -3.87 2.07 2.62
N LYS A 376 -5.17 1.78 2.52
CA LYS A 376 -5.77 0.53 3.02
C LYS A 376 -5.21 -0.72 2.36
N SER A 377 -4.86 -0.65 1.07
CA SER A 377 -4.34 -1.78 0.29
C SER A 377 -2.81 -1.99 0.43
N GLY A 378 -2.14 -1.16 1.22
CA GLY A 378 -0.69 -1.10 1.35
C GLY A 378 -0.12 0.23 0.87
N ILE A 379 1.11 0.22 0.36
CA ILE A 379 1.74 1.41 -0.20
C ILE A 379 1.47 1.43 -1.70
N GLN A 380 0.73 2.43 -2.16
CA GLN A 380 0.49 2.66 -3.59
C GLN A 380 1.52 3.62 -4.14
N ILE A 381 2.08 3.28 -5.30
CA ILE A 381 3.15 4.04 -5.93
C ILE A 381 2.70 4.47 -7.31
N SER A 382 2.78 5.77 -7.55
CA SER A 382 2.46 6.42 -8.83
C SER A 382 3.69 7.11 -9.39
N ALA A 383 3.71 7.31 -10.70
CA ALA A 383 4.67 8.17 -11.38
C ALA A 383 3.96 9.44 -11.90
N ASP A 384 4.60 10.18 -12.78
CA ASP A 384 4.12 11.46 -13.30
C ASP A 384 2.84 11.35 -14.17
N ASP A 385 2.40 10.13 -14.49
CA ASP A 385 1.14 9.86 -15.20
C ASP A 385 -0.10 9.78 -14.29
N GLY A 386 0.08 9.85 -12.98
CA GLY A 386 -0.97 9.95 -11.97
C GLY A 386 -1.55 8.62 -11.46
N PRO A 387 -1.92 7.63 -12.28
CA PRO A 387 -2.52 6.38 -11.76
C PRO A 387 -1.54 5.54 -10.95
N THR A 388 -2.07 4.78 -9.97
CA THR A 388 -1.30 3.77 -9.26
C THR A 388 -0.72 2.73 -10.21
N GLN A 389 0.60 2.58 -10.21
CA GLN A 389 1.34 1.63 -11.04
C GLN A 389 1.81 0.40 -10.25
N VAL A 390 2.16 0.59 -8.98
CA VAL A 390 2.66 -0.48 -8.11
C VAL A 390 1.96 -0.41 -6.74
N ILE A 391 1.69 -1.58 -6.17
CA ILE A 391 1.15 -1.70 -4.82
C ILE A 391 2.01 -2.69 -4.04
N LEU A 392 2.63 -2.21 -2.96
CA LEU A 392 3.41 -3.02 -2.05
C LEU A 392 2.58 -3.35 -0.81
N THR A 393 2.31 -4.64 -0.61
CA THR A 393 1.71 -5.10 0.64
C THR A 393 2.78 -5.25 1.71
N VAL A 394 2.43 -4.85 2.94
CA VAL A 394 3.31 -4.99 4.10
C VAL A 394 2.90 -6.26 4.86
N PRO A 395 3.84 -7.04 5.44
CA PRO A 395 3.53 -8.28 6.15
C PRO A 395 2.92 -8.00 7.54
N ASP A 396 1.85 -7.23 7.56
CA ASP A 396 1.10 -6.84 8.75
C ASP A 396 -0.40 -6.88 8.46
N LYS A 397 -1.21 -7.17 9.48
CA LYS A 397 -2.68 -7.11 9.39
C LYS A 397 -3.22 -5.68 9.57
N GLY A 398 -2.36 -4.76 10.03
CA GLY A 398 -2.71 -3.37 10.24
C GLY A 398 -2.64 -2.54 8.96
N ARG A 399 -3.40 -1.44 8.96
CA ARG A 399 -3.33 -0.43 7.90
C ARG A 399 -1.97 0.27 7.93
N VAL A 400 -1.42 0.57 6.77
CA VAL A 400 -0.26 1.47 6.65
C VAL A 400 -0.72 2.89 6.97
N THR A 401 -0.18 3.48 8.03
CA THR A 401 -0.54 4.81 8.54
C THR A 401 0.46 5.90 8.14
N ALA A 402 1.70 5.51 7.87
CA ALA A 402 2.71 6.41 7.34
C ALA A 402 3.73 5.66 6.47
N VAL A 403 4.39 6.40 5.60
CA VAL A 403 5.44 5.92 4.70
C VAL A 403 6.56 6.96 4.65
N ALA A 404 7.81 6.51 4.64
CA ALA A 404 8.98 7.35 4.47
C ALA A 404 10.10 6.59 3.78
N ILE A 405 10.95 7.29 3.02
CA ILE A 405 12.19 6.73 2.46
C ILE A 405 13.35 7.40 3.20
N GLY A 406 14.32 6.64 3.68
CA GLY A 406 15.45 7.18 4.42
C GLY A 406 16.56 6.16 4.64
N GLY A 407 17.22 6.23 5.80
CA GLY A 407 18.38 5.42 6.13
C GLY A 407 19.70 6.01 5.64
N LYS A 408 20.81 5.36 5.93
CA LYS A 408 22.17 5.86 5.64
C LYS A 408 22.38 6.19 4.14
N ASP A 409 21.89 5.31 3.27
CA ASP A 409 22.04 5.44 1.82
C ASP A 409 20.79 6.04 1.17
N LYS A 410 19.79 6.45 1.99
CA LYS A 410 18.51 7.02 1.60
C LYS A 410 17.67 6.11 0.66
N ASP A 411 17.88 4.82 0.70
CA ASP A 411 17.29 3.79 -0.16
C ASP A 411 16.42 2.78 0.60
N THR A 412 16.08 3.10 1.83
CA THR A 412 15.27 2.23 2.68
C THR A 412 13.86 2.79 2.82
N LEU A 413 12.88 2.02 2.35
CA LEU A 413 11.46 2.31 2.52
C LEU A 413 11.00 1.82 3.90
N TYR A 414 10.35 2.69 4.65
CA TYR A 414 9.73 2.38 5.94
C TYR A 414 8.21 2.48 5.84
N ALA A 415 7.52 1.45 6.34
CA ALA A 415 6.07 1.38 6.43
C ALA A 415 5.66 1.32 7.91
N PHE A 416 4.81 2.22 8.34
CA PHE A 416 4.31 2.32 9.71
C PHE A 416 2.92 1.71 9.79
N CYS A 417 2.73 0.71 10.66
CA CYS A 417 1.49 -0.08 10.77
C CYS A 417 1.04 -0.13 12.25
N GLY A 418 0.54 0.99 12.75
CA GLY A 418 0.03 1.08 14.11
C GLY A 418 1.10 0.85 15.19
N ASN A 419 1.31 -0.40 15.61
CA ASN A 419 2.29 -0.75 16.64
C ASN A 419 3.61 -1.31 16.12
N LYS A 420 3.78 -1.40 14.80
CA LYS A 420 4.97 -1.94 14.14
C LYS A 420 5.47 -1.03 13.04
N ILE A 421 6.77 -1.16 12.78
CA ILE A 421 7.46 -0.50 11.67
C ILE A 421 8.19 -1.57 10.88
N TRP A 422 7.95 -1.59 9.58
CA TRP A 422 8.61 -2.46 8.64
C TRP A 422 9.56 -1.66 7.77
N SER A 423 10.68 -2.24 7.37
CA SER A 423 11.64 -1.62 6.47
C SER A 423 12.02 -2.56 5.34
N ARG A 424 12.36 -1.99 4.18
CA ARG A 424 12.81 -2.72 3.01
C ARG A 424 13.73 -1.85 2.17
N LYS A 425 14.84 -2.43 1.69
CA LYS A 425 15.68 -1.77 0.68
C LYS A 425 14.97 -1.70 -0.67
N ILE A 426 15.08 -0.56 -1.33
CA ILE A 426 14.49 -0.30 -2.66
C ILE A 426 15.50 0.39 -3.58
N GLN A 427 15.17 0.48 -4.88
CA GLN A 427 15.99 1.18 -5.90
C GLN A 427 15.62 2.67 -6.01
N GLN A 428 14.93 3.22 -5.02
CA GLN A 428 14.49 4.63 -4.99
C GLN A 428 15.11 5.32 -3.78
N HIS A 429 15.37 6.62 -3.90
CA HIS A 429 16.07 7.37 -2.85
C HIS A 429 15.19 8.45 -2.24
N ALA A 430 15.45 8.80 -0.97
CA ALA A 430 14.80 9.95 -0.32
C ALA A 430 15.24 11.28 -0.96
N THR A 431 14.32 12.22 -1.03
CA THR A 431 14.55 13.61 -1.47
C THR A 431 15.44 14.39 -0.51
#